data_884fec1782f64f04363e4d31fb10ed6c
#
_entry.id   884fec1782f64f04363e4d31fb10ed6c
#
_cell.length_a   1.000
_cell.length_b   1.000
_cell.length_c   1.000
_cell.angle_alpha   90.00
_cell.angle_beta   90.00
_cell.angle_gamma   90.00
#
_symmetry.space_group_name_H-M   'P 1'
#
loop_
_entity.id
_entity.type
_entity.pdbx_description
1 polymer ?
#
loop_
_entity_poly.entity_id
_entity_poly.type
_entity_poly.pdbx_seq_one_letter_code
_entity_poly.pdbx_strand_id
1 'polypeptide(L)'
;MKPVVQEWLEFAKTDLKAAELLVSDPTLTAPASFHSQQCAEKCLKAVVESMGLNPPKTHDLIRIYGMVEDFITVNEDMLAKLNEIYIDVRYPAGMGLLPDGVPTVEEAKDFVKFATSLYRLVLNKLST
;
A
#
# COMPACT_ATOMS: atom_id res chain seq x y z
N MET A 1 16.97 6.57 -12.31
CA MET A 1 15.77 6.85 -11.48
C MET A 1 15.86 8.25 -10.90
N LYS A 2 14.78 9.03 -11.04
CA LYS A 2 14.71 10.39 -10.50
C LYS A 2 14.82 10.38 -8.97
N PRO A 3 15.46 11.40 -8.36
CA PRO A 3 15.56 11.47 -6.89
C PRO A 3 14.22 11.39 -6.17
N VAL A 4 13.17 12.06 -6.68
CA VAL A 4 11.85 12.03 -6.04
C VAL A 4 11.23 10.64 -6.09
N VAL A 5 11.48 9.89 -7.16
CA VAL A 5 11.02 8.50 -7.29
C VAL A 5 11.71 7.63 -6.25
N GLN A 6 13.03 7.83 -6.06
CA GLN A 6 13.80 7.11 -5.05
C GLN A 6 13.27 7.40 -3.64
N GLU A 7 12.92 8.66 -3.36
CA GLU A 7 12.36 9.03 -2.05
C GLU A 7 11.04 8.30 -1.77
N TRP A 8 10.13 8.27 -2.75
CA TRP A 8 8.88 7.52 -2.57
C TRP A 8 9.14 6.04 -2.28
N LEU A 9 10.09 5.43 -3.00
CA LEU A 9 10.42 4.02 -2.81
C LEU A 9 11.11 3.77 -1.47
N GLU A 10 11.93 4.70 -0.98
CA GLU A 10 12.53 4.59 0.34
C GLU A 10 11.47 4.62 1.44
N PHE A 11 10.50 5.52 1.34
CA PHE A 11 9.39 5.57 2.28
C PHE A 11 8.52 4.32 2.18
N ALA A 12 8.27 3.83 0.97
CA ALA A 12 7.53 2.59 0.77
C ALA A 12 8.24 1.41 1.44
N LYS A 13 9.55 1.33 1.28
CA LYS A 13 10.37 0.28 1.89
C LYS A 13 10.31 0.32 3.41
N THR A 14 10.33 1.52 4.00
CA THR A 14 10.23 1.68 5.45
C THR A 14 8.88 1.18 5.95
N ASP A 15 7.79 1.52 5.25
CA ASP A 15 6.47 1.02 5.61
C ASP A 15 6.40 -0.50 5.47
N LEU A 16 7.01 -1.05 4.42
CA LEU A 16 7.02 -2.49 4.21
C LEU A 16 7.74 -3.21 5.35
N LYS A 17 8.88 -2.71 5.78
CA LYS A 17 9.63 -3.27 6.91
C LYS A 17 8.79 -3.22 8.19
N ALA A 18 8.10 -2.11 8.44
CA ALA A 18 7.23 -1.98 9.58
C ALA A 18 6.11 -3.03 9.52
N ALA A 19 5.47 -3.18 8.36
CA ALA A 19 4.41 -4.16 8.17
C ALA A 19 4.90 -5.58 8.43
N GLU A 20 6.08 -5.93 7.92
CA GLU A 20 6.66 -7.27 8.09
C GLU A 20 6.95 -7.57 9.57
N LEU A 21 7.45 -6.60 10.31
CA LEU A 21 7.72 -6.76 11.74
C LEU A 21 6.42 -6.88 12.55
N LEU A 22 5.43 -6.05 12.24
CA LEU A 22 4.18 -6.01 13.00
C LEU A 22 3.30 -7.22 12.76
N VAL A 23 3.32 -7.78 11.55
CA VAL A 23 2.42 -8.88 11.20
C VAL A 23 2.71 -10.17 11.96
N SER A 24 3.90 -10.31 12.54
CA SER A 24 4.24 -11.47 13.35
C SER A 24 3.55 -11.48 14.72
N ASP A 25 2.98 -10.36 15.13
CA ASP A 25 2.24 -10.25 16.39
C ASP A 25 0.72 -10.20 16.09
N PRO A 26 -0.03 -11.22 16.55
CA PRO A 26 -1.48 -11.28 16.28
C PRO A 26 -2.28 -10.10 16.82
N THR A 27 -1.74 -9.35 17.77
CA THR A 27 -2.41 -8.17 18.33
C THR A 27 -2.17 -6.91 17.54
N LEU A 28 -1.28 -6.96 16.52
CA LEU A 28 -0.88 -5.80 15.74
C LEU A 28 -1.30 -5.90 14.27
N THR A 29 -2.40 -6.60 13.99
CA THR A 29 -2.90 -6.76 12.62
C THR A 29 -3.32 -5.44 11.99
N ALA A 30 -3.90 -4.53 12.79
CA ALA A 30 -4.33 -3.23 12.28
C ALA A 30 -3.14 -2.36 11.84
N PRO A 31 -2.11 -2.11 12.68
CA PRO A 31 -0.95 -1.34 12.21
C PRO A 31 -0.16 -2.05 11.11
N ALA A 32 -0.09 -3.40 11.11
CA ALA A 32 0.55 -4.13 10.02
C ALA A 32 -0.16 -3.85 8.69
N SER A 33 -1.48 -3.90 8.70
CA SER A 33 -2.31 -3.63 7.52
C SER A 33 -2.20 -2.17 7.08
N PHE A 34 -2.18 -1.23 8.04
CA PHE A 34 -2.02 0.19 7.74
C PHE A 34 -0.69 0.47 7.03
N HIS A 35 0.42 -0.09 7.53
CA HIS A 35 1.71 0.11 6.89
C HIS A 35 1.79 -0.56 5.52
N SER A 36 1.06 -1.67 5.32
CA SER A 36 0.93 -2.29 4.00
C SER A 36 0.21 -1.34 3.03
N GLN A 37 -0.86 -0.70 3.49
CA GLN A 37 -1.59 0.30 2.69
C GLN A 37 -0.68 1.49 2.36
N GLN A 38 0.07 1.99 3.33
CA GLN A 38 0.99 3.10 3.11
C GLN A 38 2.11 2.74 2.14
N CYS A 39 2.61 1.51 2.23
CA CYS A 39 3.60 1.01 1.27
C CYS A 39 3.03 1.03 -0.15
N ALA A 40 1.83 0.49 -0.34
CA ALA A 40 1.17 0.45 -1.64
C ALA A 40 0.94 1.86 -2.19
N GLU A 41 0.46 2.78 -1.37
CA GLU A 41 0.25 4.16 -1.77
C GLU A 41 1.54 4.79 -2.30
N LYS A 42 2.62 4.65 -1.56
CA LYS A 42 3.92 5.25 -1.91
C LYS A 42 4.53 4.59 -3.15
N CYS A 43 4.34 3.29 -3.32
CA CYS A 43 4.76 2.60 -4.54
C CYS A 43 4.04 3.16 -5.77
N LEU A 44 2.73 3.32 -5.68
CA LEU A 44 1.94 3.86 -6.80
C LEU A 44 2.30 5.32 -7.08
N LYS A 45 2.54 6.11 -6.06
CA LYS A 45 2.97 7.51 -6.23
C LYS A 45 4.35 7.59 -6.87
N ALA A 46 5.24 6.65 -6.57
CA ALA A 46 6.54 6.56 -7.24
C ALA A 46 6.37 6.36 -8.75
N VAL A 47 5.43 5.50 -9.15
CA VAL A 47 5.13 5.29 -10.57
C VAL A 47 4.60 6.56 -11.22
N VAL A 48 3.67 7.25 -10.56
CA VAL A 48 3.12 8.53 -11.06
C VAL A 48 4.25 9.54 -11.31
N GLU A 49 5.15 9.68 -10.34
CA GLU A 49 6.32 10.57 -10.48
C GLU A 49 7.21 10.16 -11.64
N SER A 50 7.42 8.85 -11.83
CA SER A 50 8.26 8.34 -12.91
C SER A 50 7.70 8.67 -14.29
N MET A 51 6.39 8.88 -14.38
CA MET A 51 5.70 9.25 -15.60
C MET A 51 5.74 10.76 -15.86
N GLY A 52 6.38 11.53 -14.99
CA GLY A 52 6.43 12.99 -15.10
C GLY A 52 5.15 13.68 -14.65
N LEU A 53 4.27 12.96 -13.94
CA LEU A 53 3.02 13.49 -13.44
C LEU A 53 3.13 13.79 -11.95
N ASN A 54 2.25 14.64 -11.44
CA ASN A 54 2.19 14.93 -10.01
C ASN A 54 1.26 13.95 -9.31
N PRO A 55 1.72 13.24 -8.27
CA PRO A 55 0.85 12.36 -7.52
C PRO A 55 -0.28 13.17 -6.86
N PRO A 56 -1.52 12.68 -6.91
CA PRO A 56 -2.62 13.37 -6.24
C PRO A 56 -2.44 13.30 -4.73
N LYS A 57 -2.88 14.34 -4.03
CA LYS A 57 -2.84 14.38 -2.57
C LYS A 57 -4.02 13.60 -2.02
N THR A 58 -3.96 12.29 -2.15
CA THR A 58 -5.00 11.38 -1.72
C THR A 58 -4.39 10.11 -1.17
N HIS A 59 -5.15 9.39 -0.35
CA HIS A 59 -4.81 8.06 0.15
C HIS A 59 -5.61 6.97 -0.57
N ASP A 60 -6.42 7.36 -1.56
CA ASP A 60 -7.26 6.44 -2.33
C ASP A 60 -6.40 5.67 -3.34
N LEU A 61 -6.11 4.41 -3.03
CA LEU A 61 -5.27 3.56 -3.88
C LEU A 61 -5.89 3.33 -5.25
N ILE A 62 -7.21 3.25 -5.32
CA ILE A 62 -7.91 3.00 -6.59
C ILE A 62 -7.73 4.19 -7.52
N ARG A 63 -7.86 5.40 -6.99
CA ARG A 63 -7.66 6.62 -7.76
C ARG A 63 -6.23 6.73 -8.28
N ILE A 64 -5.24 6.46 -7.42
CA ILE A 64 -3.83 6.54 -7.83
C ILE A 64 -3.52 5.48 -8.87
N TYR A 65 -4.01 4.24 -8.66
CA TYR A 65 -3.81 3.15 -9.61
C TYR A 65 -4.40 3.47 -10.98
N GLY A 66 -5.55 4.14 -11.02
CA GLY A 66 -6.17 4.57 -12.28
C GLY A 66 -5.25 5.41 -13.16
N MET A 67 -4.27 6.10 -12.57
CA MET A 67 -3.31 6.91 -13.33
C MET A 67 -2.17 6.06 -13.91
N VAL A 68 -1.95 4.86 -13.41
CA VAL A 68 -0.78 4.03 -13.77
C VAL A 68 -1.15 2.63 -14.27
N GLU A 69 -2.43 2.34 -14.41
CA GLU A 69 -2.91 0.99 -14.75
C GLU A 69 -2.43 0.47 -16.11
N ASP A 70 -2.09 1.37 -17.03
CA ASP A 70 -1.52 0.99 -18.33
C ASP A 70 -0.04 0.63 -18.22
N PHE A 71 0.60 1.01 -17.14
CA PHE A 71 2.03 0.79 -16.92
C PHE A 71 2.31 -0.45 -16.06
N ILE A 72 1.50 -0.67 -15.02
CA ILE A 72 1.63 -1.84 -14.14
C ILE A 72 0.25 -2.48 -13.92
N THR A 73 0.26 -3.79 -13.71
CA THR A 73 -0.96 -4.55 -13.43
C THR A 73 -0.88 -5.15 -12.02
N VAL A 74 -1.91 -4.91 -11.23
CA VAL A 74 -2.01 -5.46 -9.89
C VAL A 74 -3.35 -6.18 -9.71
N ASN A 75 -3.45 -7.00 -8.66
CA ASN A 75 -4.73 -7.61 -8.28
C ASN A 75 -5.65 -6.52 -7.72
N GLU A 76 -6.66 -6.13 -8.51
CA GLU A 76 -7.54 -5.01 -8.14
C GLU A 76 -8.44 -5.33 -6.95
N ASP A 77 -8.82 -6.60 -6.77
CA ASP A 77 -9.63 -7.00 -5.61
C ASP A 77 -8.84 -6.79 -4.30
N MET A 78 -7.58 -7.19 -4.29
CA MET A 78 -6.71 -6.97 -3.13
C MET A 78 -6.44 -5.49 -2.91
N LEU A 79 -6.24 -4.74 -3.99
CA LEU A 79 -6.03 -3.30 -3.89
C LEU A 79 -7.26 -2.62 -3.27
N ALA A 80 -8.45 -3.03 -3.68
CA ALA A 80 -9.70 -2.48 -3.13
C ALA A 80 -9.85 -2.78 -1.64
N LYS A 81 -9.54 -4.01 -1.22
CA LYS A 81 -9.57 -4.38 0.20
C LYS A 81 -8.58 -3.57 1.01
N LEU A 82 -7.36 -3.45 0.51
CA LEU A 82 -6.30 -2.70 1.19
C LEU A 82 -6.66 -1.21 1.25
N ASN A 83 -7.32 -0.69 0.23
CA ASN A 83 -7.73 0.71 0.18
C ASN A 83 -8.62 1.10 1.35
N GLU A 84 -9.48 0.20 1.82
CA GLU A 84 -10.40 0.46 2.93
C GLU A 84 -9.69 0.57 4.28
N ILE A 85 -8.51 -0.02 4.40
CA ILE A 85 -7.74 -0.07 5.66
C ILE A 85 -7.38 1.33 6.17
N TYR A 86 -7.14 2.27 5.28
CA TYR A 86 -6.77 3.63 5.69
C TYR A 86 -7.79 4.25 6.65
N ILE A 87 -9.08 4.04 6.38
CA ILE A 87 -10.14 4.58 7.22
C ILE A 87 -10.39 3.68 8.43
N ASP A 88 -10.53 2.37 8.21
CA ASP A 88 -10.95 1.43 9.25
C ASP A 88 -9.99 1.34 10.43
N VAL A 89 -8.68 1.38 10.18
CA VAL A 89 -7.69 1.25 11.26
C VAL A 89 -7.32 2.57 11.91
N ARG A 90 -7.64 3.68 11.27
CA ARG A 90 -7.32 5.02 11.80
C ARG A 90 -8.37 5.58 12.74
N TYR A 91 -9.60 5.08 12.66
CA TYR A 91 -10.71 5.65 13.40
C TYR A 91 -11.36 4.61 14.32
N PRO A 92 -11.73 5.00 15.54
CA PRO A 92 -12.45 4.10 16.44
C PRO A 92 -13.75 3.62 15.78
N ALA A 93 -14.15 2.41 16.12
CA ALA A 93 -15.36 1.77 15.61
C ALA A 93 -15.30 1.47 14.10
N GLY A 94 -14.13 1.65 13.46
CA GLY A 94 -13.88 1.19 12.09
C GLY A 94 -14.74 1.80 11.00
N MET A 95 -15.49 2.84 11.30
CA MET A 95 -16.41 3.47 10.32
C MET A 95 -17.32 2.48 9.58
N GLY A 96 -17.34 1.20 10.00
CA GLY A 96 -18.20 0.17 9.44
C GLY A 96 -17.78 -0.41 8.10
N LEU A 97 -16.56 -0.16 7.65
CA LEU A 97 -16.10 -0.67 6.35
C LEU A 97 -15.62 -2.12 6.40
N LEU A 98 -15.00 -2.52 7.51
CA LEU A 98 -14.59 -3.90 7.73
C LEU A 98 -15.62 -4.59 8.65
N PRO A 99 -16.06 -5.81 8.30
CA PRO A 99 -17.10 -6.47 9.06
C PRO A 99 -16.78 -6.65 10.55
N ASP A 100 -15.52 -6.93 10.88
CA ASP A 100 -15.08 -7.23 12.24
C ASP A 100 -14.25 -6.12 12.88
N GLY A 101 -14.17 -4.96 12.24
CA GLY A 101 -13.45 -3.79 12.76
C GLY A 101 -11.95 -3.82 12.52
N VAL A 102 -11.26 -4.86 12.98
CA VAL A 102 -9.82 -4.99 12.75
C VAL A 102 -9.55 -6.17 11.80
N PRO A 103 -8.47 -6.09 11.01
CA PRO A 103 -8.11 -7.19 10.13
C PRO A 103 -7.79 -8.46 10.92
N THR A 104 -8.15 -9.61 10.38
CA THR A 104 -7.72 -10.89 10.93
C THR A 104 -6.22 -11.08 10.67
N VAL A 105 -5.60 -12.05 11.35
CA VAL A 105 -4.19 -12.40 11.10
C VAL A 105 -3.99 -12.79 9.64
N GLU A 106 -4.92 -13.58 9.07
CA GLU A 106 -4.86 -14.00 7.67
C GLU A 106 -4.92 -12.80 6.72
N GLU A 107 -5.86 -11.89 6.97
CA GLU A 107 -6.00 -10.69 6.16
C GLU A 107 -4.75 -9.83 6.21
N ALA A 108 -4.20 -9.62 7.42
CA ALA A 108 -2.97 -8.84 7.58
C ALA A 108 -1.80 -9.45 6.83
N LYS A 109 -1.65 -10.78 6.88
CA LYS A 109 -0.61 -11.49 6.14
C LYS A 109 -0.78 -11.33 4.63
N ASP A 110 -2.01 -11.40 4.15
CA ASP A 110 -2.30 -11.23 2.73
C ASP A 110 -1.96 -9.80 2.28
N PHE A 111 -2.26 -8.80 3.10
CA PHE A 111 -1.91 -7.41 2.80
C PHE A 111 -0.40 -7.20 2.74
N VAL A 112 0.35 -7.80 3.67
CA VAL A 112 1.82 -7.70 3.64
C VAL A 112 2.38 -8.37 2.39
N LYS A 113 1.87 -9.54 2.00
CA LYS A 113 2.27 -10.21 0.77
C LYS A 113 2.00 -9.36 -0.46
N PHE A 114 0.82 -8.76 -0.51
CA PHE A 114 0.45 -7.87 -1.61
C PHE A 114 1.39 -6.68 -1.70
N ALA A 115 1.64 -6.01 -0.57
CA ALA A 115 2.54 -4.87 -0.52
C ALA A 115 3.96 -5.25 -0.95
N THR A 116 4.46 -6.42 -0.51
CA THR A 116 5.76 -6.94 -0.89
C THR A 116 5.85 -7.14 -2.40
N SER A 117 4.84 -7.79 -2.98
CA SER A 117 4.80 -8.05 -4.42
C SER A 117 4.75 -6.76 -5.23
N LEU A 118 3.93 -5.81 -4.78
CA LEU A 118 3.82 -4.51 -5.44
C LEU A 118 5.14 -3.74 -5.39
N TYR A 119 5.78 -3.71 -4.21
CA TYR A 119 7.06 -3.02 -4.05
C TYR A 119 8.11 -3.60 -5.01
N ARG A 120 8.22 -4.92 -5.09
CA ARG A 120 9.18 -5.59 -5.99
C ARG A 120 8.86 -5.30 -7.44
N LEU A 121 7.60 -5.35 -7.82
CA LEU A 121 7.16 -5.06 -9.17
C LEU A 121 7.54 -3.63 -9.58
N VAL A 122 7.24 -2.67 -8.72
CA VAL A 122 7.52 -1.26 -8.98
C VAL A 122 9.03 -1.01 -9.03
N LEU A 123 9.77 -1.56 -8.06
CA LEU A 123 11.22 -1.41 -8.02
C LEU A 123 11.86 -1.93 -9.31
N ASN A 124 11.45 -3.11 -9.77
CA ASN A 124 11.98 -3.69 -11.01
C ASN A 124 11.63 -2.84 -12.23
N LYS A 125 10.39 -2.38 -12.32
CA LYS A 125 9.94 -1.55 -13.46
C LYS A 125 10.71 -0.23 -13.54
N LEU A 126 10.94 0.41 -12.40
CA LEU A 126 11.55 1.74 -12.37
C LEU A 126 13.08 1.73 -12.37
N SER A 127 13.68 0.56 -12.21
CA SER A 127 15.15 0.39 -12.17
C SER A 127 15.75 0.08 -13.54
N THR A 128 14.94 -0.09 -14.56
CA THR A 128 15.43 -0.41 -15.92
C THR A 128 15.61 0.82 -16.78
#